data_21ad465e6fd9ed4b81824f76ec33dc16
#
_entry.id   21ad465e6fd9ed4b81824f76ec33dc16
#
_cell.length_a   1.000
_cell.length_b   1.000
_cell.length_c   1.000
_cell.angle_alpha   90.00
_cell.angle_beta   90.00
_cell.angle_gamma   90.00
#
_symmetry.space_group_name_H-M   'P 1'
#
loop_
_entity.id
_entity.type
_entity.pdbx_description
1 polymer ?
#
loop_
_entity_poly.entity_id
_entity_poly.type
_entity_poly.pdbx_seq_one_letter_code
_entity_poly.pdbx_strand_id
1 'polypeptide(L)'
;MMQFEKLVKEYLLELKLGNYSKETMETYRQHIDKFIDFYKKEISKEMDIYAINKIHYKLFISQLLDNSLRATYINAILKSNKAFYSYLIREQVLKTSPMDSIKLLKETKQALTTFNDDEVKAMLNVWNFNTYLNARNKCIIAVLADTGIRISELINIKDSDLTDQYIRVLGKGDKWRVVPISNELNYLLTKYKRLRDNHFKQIRNRNGKVRELDSELFLGKTGRSIKTITNIEVMIAQTGLQANVRTSVRCSPHQFRHYWTCKSLELGQDIFTISKLLGHTNLSTTQIYLQKLTNEQLISKAVKFSPLKHLK
;
A
#
# COMPACT_ATOMS: atom_id res chain seq x y z
N MET A 1 2.57 -30.79 20.76
CA MET A 1 2.21 -29.34 20.79
C MET A 1 3.43 -28.44 20.80
N MET A 2 4.44 -28.68 21.63
CA MET A 2 5.66 -27.85 21.73
C MET A 2 6.51 -27.85 20.44
N GLN A 3 6.51 -28.92 19.65
CA GLN A 3 7.39 -29.07 18.49
C GLN A 3 6.99 -28.17 17.29
N PHE A 4 5.70 -28.10 16.93
CA PHE A 4 5.25 -27.28 15.78
C PHE A 4 5.42 -25.78 16.05
N GLU A 5 5.00 -25.31 17.23
CA GLU A 5 5.16 -23.90 17.61
C GLU A 5 6.64 -23.49 17.72
N LYS A 6 7.51 -24.41 18.14
CA LYS A 6 8.97 -24.18 18.13
C LYS A 6 9.48 -23.97 16.72
N LEU A 7 9.11 -24.82 15.76
CA LEU A 7 9.49 -24.68 14.36
C LEU A 7 9.00 -23.36 13.73
N VAL A 8 7.80 -22.92 14.08
CA VAL A 8 7.30 -21.60 13.63
C VAL A 8 8.14 -20.46 14.20
N LYS A 9 8.52 -20.53 15.47
CA LYS A 9 9.40 -19.51 16.09
C LYS A 9 10.78 -19.48 15.42
N GLU A 10 11.36 -20.63 15.13
CA GLU A 10 12.64 -20.77 14.42
C GLU A 10 12.55 -20.18 13.01
N TYR A 11 11.46 -20.46 12.28
CA TYR A 11 11.20 -19.86 10.98
C TYR A 11 11.07 -18.33 11.03
N LEU A 12 10.38 -17.80 12.03
CA LEU A 12 10.28 -16.35 12.20
C LEU A 12 11.64 -15.70 12.53
N LEU A 13 12.50 -16.41 13.26
CA LEU A 13 13.87 -15.98 13.49
C LEU A 13 14.67 -15.95 12.18
N GLU A 14 14.54 -16.96 11.34
CA GLU A 14 15.15 -16.99 10.01
C GLU A 14 14.71 -15.82 9.13
N LEU A 15 13.40 -15.52 9.12
CA LEU A 15 12.91 -14.34 8.41
C LEU A 15 13.52 -13.03 8.94
N LYS A 16 13.72 -12.93 10.26
CA LYS A 16 14.37 -11.77 10.88
C LYS A 16 15.83 -11.65 10.45
N LEU A 17 16.56 -12.77 10.42
CA LEU A 17 17.95 -12.81 9.94
C LEU A 17 18.04 -12.48 8.44
N GLY A 18 17.02 -12.85 7.65
CA GLY A 18 16.85 -12.47 6.25
C GLY A 18 16.39 -11.00 6.04
N ASN A 19 16.39 -10.19 7.09
CA ASN A 19 16.00 -8.76 7.06
C ASN A 19 14.58 -8.49 6.54
N TYR A 20 13.63 -9.40 6.83
CA TYR A 20 12.23 -9.17 6.53
C TYR A 20 11.64 -8.15 7.50
N SER A 21 10.68 -7.32 6.99
CA SER A 21 10.00 -6.34 7.85
C SER A 21 9.14 -7.00 8.93
N LYS A 22 8.92 -6.30 10.05
CA LYS A 22 8.06 -6.79 11.15
C LYS A 22 6.65 -7.14 10.64
N GLU A 23 6.09 -6.31 9.77
CA GLU A 23 4.76 -6.51 9.18
C GLU A 23 4.72 -7.77 8.31
N THR A 24 5.80 -8.04 7.56
CA THR A 24 5.91 -9.27 6.76
C THR A 24 5.95 -10.50 7.67
N MET A 25 6.79 -10.49 8.71
CA MET A 25 6.89 -11.59 9.67
C MET A 25 5.56 -11.84 10.38
N GLU A 26 4.87 -10.78 10.79
CA GLU A 26 3.56 -10.88 11.42
C GLU A 26 2.51 -11.47 10.46
N THR A 27 2.51 -11.07 9.19
CA THR A 27 1.63 -11.63 8.16
C THR A 27 1.88 -13.13 7.97
N TYR A 28 3.15 -13.55 7.88
CA TYR A 28 3.49 -14.97 7.77
C TYR A 28 3.03 -15.74 9.00
N ARG A 29 3.25 -15.19 10.20
CA ARG A 29 2.79 -15.77 11.46
C ARG A 29 1.28 -15.97 11.45
N GLN A 30 0.51 -14.93 11.15
CA GLN A 30 -0.96 -14.99 11.11
C GLN A 30 -1.48 -16.01 10.09
N HIS A 31 -0.83 -16.11 8.93
CA HIS A 31 -1.21 -17.08 7.90
C HIS A 31 -0.93 -18.54 8.34
N ILE A 32 0.16 -18.79 9.06
CA ILE A 32 0.48 -20.11 9.60
C ILE A 32 -0.46 -20.43 10.76
N ASP A 33 -0.71 -19.48 11.67
CA ASP A 33 -1.63 -19.65 12.81
C ASP A 33 -3.04 -20.01 12.34
N LYS A 34 -3.55 -19.44 11.24
CA LYS A 34 -4.85 -19.84 10.66
C LYS A 34 -4.92 -21.32 10.31
N PHE A 35 -3.84 -21.91 9.80
CA PHE A 35 -3.80 -23.34 9.55
C PHE A 35 -3.70 -24.14 10.84
N ILE A 36 -2.93 -23.67 11.83
CA ILE A 36 -2.83 -24.29 13.16
C ILE A 36 -4.19 -24.34 13.83
N ASP A 37 -4.91 -23.22 13.84
CA ASP A 37 -6.23 -23.11 14.46
C ASP A 37 -7.25 -24.06 13.79
N PHE A 38 -7.23 -24.07 12.43
CA PHE A 38 -8.04 -25.02 11.67
C PHE A 38 -7.70 -26.46 12.05
N TYR A 39 -6.42 -26.83 12.05
CA TYR A 39 -5.99 -28.19 12.31
C TYR A 39 -6.38 -28.66 13.73
N LYS A 40 -6.15 -27.79 14.73
CA LYS A 40 -6.50 -28.06 16.13
C LYS A 40 -8.00 -28.22 16.34
N LYS A 41 -8.81 -27.51 15.58
CA LYS A 41 -10.27 -27.53 15.70
C LYS A 41 -10.91 -28.71 14.96
N GLU A 42 -10.48 -28.97 13.72
CA GLU A 42 -11.18 -29.86 12.80
C GLU A 42 -10.51 -31.25 12.64
N ILE A 43 -9.20 -31.37 12.97
CA ILE A 43 -8.43 -32.61 12.73
C ILE A 43 -7.99 -33.25 14.03
N SER A 44 -7.13 -32.59 14.81
CA SER A 44 -6.58 -33.11 16.07
C SER A 44 -6.09 -32.00 16.97
N LYS A 45 -6.34 -32.10 18.26
CA LYS A 45 -5.81 -31.16 19.27
C LYS A 45 -4.29 -31.20 19.35
N GLU A 46 -3.68 -32.34 19.06
CA GLU A 46 -2.22 -32.50 18.96
C GLU A 46 -1.79 -32.32 17.52
N MET A 47 -0.76 -31.50 17.29
CA MET A 47 -0.27 -31.18 15.99
C MET A 47 1.14 -31.74 15.80
N ASP A 48 1.21 -32.85 15.04
CA ASP A 48 2.48 -33.44 14.60
C ASP A 48 2.78 -33.02 13.17
N ILE A 49 3.93 -32.36 12.97
CA ILE A 49 4.36 -31.89 11.65
C ILE A 49 4.48 -33.03 10.63
N TYR A 50 4.83 -34.25 11.07
CA TYR A 50 4.98 -35.43 10.23
C TYR A 50 3.65 -36.06 9.83
N ALA A 51 2.58 -35.83 10.61
CA ALA A 51 1.23 -36.31 10.31
C ALA A 51 0.47 -35.43 9.32
N ILE A 52 0.93 -34.20 9.11
CA ILE A 52 0.28 -33.24 8.21
C ILE A 52 0.49 -33.68 6.74
N ASN A 53 -0.62 -33.75 6.02
CA ASN A 53 -0.61 -34.19 4.62
C ASN A 53 -1.48 -33.28 3.74
N LYS A 54 -1.47 -33.58 2.41
CA LYS A 54 -2.20 -32.79 1.40
C LYS A 54 -3.71 -32.72 1.63
N ILE A 55 -4.31 -33.73 2.29
CA ILE A 55 -5.76 -33.76 2.51
C ILE A 55 -6.14 -32.68 3.54
N HIS A 56 -5.34 -32.51 4.59
CA HIS A 56 -5.56 -31.46 5.58
C HIS A 56 -5.56 -30.07 4.96
N TYR A 57 -4.63 -29.80 4.01
CA TYR A 57 -4.63 -28.53 3.28
C TYR A 57 -5.83 -28.38 2.33
N LYS A 58 -6.30 -29.45 1.70
CA LYS A 58 -7.53 -29.39 0.88
C LYS A 58 -8.76 -29.06 1.73
N LEU A 59 -8.91 -29.68 2.90
CA LEU A 59 -9.99 -29.37 3.85
C LEU A 59 -9.90 -27.93 4.35
N PHE A 60 -8.70 -27.47 4.68
CA PHE A 60 -8.48 -26.07 5.07
C PHE A 60 -8.89 -25.08 3.97
N ILE A 61 -8.49 -25.33 2.71
CA ILE A 61 -8.90 -24.51 1.57
C ILE A 61 -10.42 -24.51 1.39
N SER A 62 -11.06 -25.68 1.52
CA SER A 62 -12.53 -25.79 1.46
C SER A 62 -13.19 -24.91 2.51
N GLN A 63 -12.75 -24.99 3.77
CA GLN A 63 -13.29 -24.15 4.84
C GLN A 63 -13.09 -22.64 4.58
N LEU A 64 -11.91 -22.24 4.04
CA LEU A 64 -11.68 -20.83 3.70
C LEU A 64 -12.62 -20.34 2.57
N LEU A 65 -12.94 -21.21 1.61
CA LEU A 65 -13.90 -20.92 0.54
C LEU A 65 -15.32 -20.85 1.10
N ASP A 66 -15.73 -21.78 1.96
CA ASP A 66 -17.04 -21.80 2.63
C ASP A 66 -17.25 -20.52 3.47
N ASN A 67 -16.18 -19.98 4.05
CA ASN A 67 -16.18 -18.67 4.72
C ASN A 67 -16.16 -17.48 3.74
N SER A 68 -16.38 -17.70 2.46
CA SER A 68 -16.46 -16.67 1.42
C SER A 68 -15.21 -15.80 1.29
N LEU A 69 -14.03 -16.31 1.64
CA LEU A 69 -12.77 -15.58 1.48
C LEU A 69 -12.36 -15.53 0.00
N ARG A 70 -11.81 -14.39 -0.41
CA ARG A 70 -11.36 -14.21 -1.79
C ARG A 70 -10.17 -15.10 -2.14
N ALA A 71 -10.15 -15.65 -3.35
CA ALA A 71 -9.06 -16.49 -3.85
C ALA A 71 -7.66 -15.83 -3.70
N THR A 72 -7.56 -14.52 -3.90
CA THR A 72 -6.31 -13.76 -3.70
C THR A 72 -5.79 -13.85 -2.26
N TYR A 73 -6.69 -13.75 -1.27
CA TYR A 73 -6.31 -13.85 0.14
C TYR A 73 -5.96 -15.29 0.53
N ILE A 74 -6.76 -16.28 0.08
CA ILE A 74 -6.45 -17.69 0.27
C ILE A 74 -5.08 -18.02 -0.32
N ASN A 75 -4.79 -17.55 -1.54
CA ASN A 75 -3.50 -17.72 -2.18
C ASN A 75 -2.35 -17.09 -1.39
N ALA A 76 -2.56 -15.94 -0.74
CA ALA A 76 -1.56 -15.32 0.13
C ALA A 76 -1.27 -16.22 1.35
N ILE A 77 -2.30 -16.80 1.99
CA ILE A 77 -2.15 -17.76 3.08
C ILE A 77 -1.36 -18.98 2.61
N LEU A 78 -1.73 -19.54 1.45
CA LEU A 78 -1.05 -20.72 0.90
C LEU A 78 0.42 -20.45 0.57
N LYS A 79 0.75 -19.28 0.00
CA LYS A 79 2.13 -18.88 -0.28
C LYS A 79 2.97 -18.80 0.99
N SER A 80 2.44 -18.23 2.07
CA SER A 80 3.13 -18.16 3.36
C SER A 80 3.39 -19.55 3.94
N ASN A 81 2.40 -20.44 3.89
CA ASN A 81 2.55 -21.81 4.35
C ASN A 81 3.56 -22.61 3.48
N LYS A 82 3.51 -22.43 2.15
CA LYS A 82 4.52 -23.05 1.26
C LYS A 82 5.94 -22.59 1.59
N ALA A 83 6.12 -21.29 1.88
CA ALA A 83 7.44 -20.78 2.27
C ALA A 83 7.92 -21.38 3.59
N PHE A 84 7.04 -21.59 4.57
CA PHE A 84 7.35 -22.29 5.81
C PHE A 84 7.78 -23.73 5.57
N TYR A 85 7.06 -24.50 4.75
CA TYR A 85 7.47 -25.87 4.43
C TYR A 85 8.76 -25.92 3.62
N SER A 86 9.00 -24.97 2.74
CA SER A 86 10.29 -24.87 2.02
C SER A 86 11.45 -24.65 2.98
N TYR A 87 11.24 -23.86 4.04
CA TYR A 87 12.19 -23.71 5.12
C TYR A 87 12.43 -25.05 5.85
N LEU A 88 11.39 -25.77 6.25
CA LEU A 88 11.51 -27.05 6.95
C LEU A 88 12.24 -28.11 6.13
N ILE A 89 12.08 -28.11 4.81
CA ILE A 89 12.83 -29.00 3.90
C ILE A 89 14.30 -28.60 3.86
N ARG A 90 14.60 -27.31 3.74
CA ARG A 90 15.98 -26.80 3.73
C ARG A 90 16.72 -27.13 5.02
N GLU A 91 16.05 -27.04 6.16
CA GLU A 91 16.58 -27.41 7.48
C GLU A 91 16.54 -28.93 7.75
N GLN A 92 16.20 -29.74 6.73
CA GLN A 92 16.15 -31.21 6.80
C GLN A 92 15.16 -31.76 7.86
N VAL A 93 14.21 -30.95 8.34
CA VAL A 93 13.13 -31.38 9.25
C VAL A 93 12.14 -32.28 8.50
N LEU A 94 11.85 -31.96 7.24
CA LEU A 94 10.98 -32.74 6.37
C LEU A 94 11.70 -33.12 5.07
N LYS A 95 11.36 -34.26 4.51
CA LYS A 95 11.86 -34.68 3.18
C LYS A 95 11.01 -34.11 2.04
N THR A 96 9.71 -33.96 2.24
CA THR A 96 8.74 -33.47 1.24
C THR A 96 7.72 -32.56 1.89
N SER A 97 7.14 -31.65 1.11
CA SER A 97 6.10 -30.75 1.60
C SER A 97 4.70 -31.33 1.39
N PRO A 98 3.81 -31.27 2.39
CA PRO A 98 2.41 -31.62 2.20
C PRO A 98 1.70 -30.70 1.19
N MET A 99 2.33 -29.59 0.82
CA MET A 99 1.80 -28.57 -0.10
C MET A 99 2.35 -28.69 -1.53
N ASP A 100 3.24 -29.64 -1.85
CA ASP A 100 3.83 -29.73 -3.19
C ASP A 100 2.78 -29.86 -4.30
N SER A 101 1.76 -30.69 -4.08
CA SER A 101 0.67 -30.89 -5.02
C SER A 101 -0.49 -29.87 -4.89
N ILE A 102 -0.44 -28.95 -3.94
CA ILE A 102 -1.48 -27.94 -3.74
C ILE A 102 -1.29 -26.79 -4.74
N LYS A 103 -2.23 -26.68 -5.68
CA LYS A 103 -2.26 -25.55 -6.64
C LYS A 103 -2.89 -24.33 -6.01
N LEU A 104 -2.43 -23.15 -6.42
CA LEU A 104 -3.10 -21.90 -6.08
C LEU A 104 -4.45 -21.84 -6.78
N LEU A 105 -5.42 -21.19 -6.13
CA LEU A 105 -6.74 -20.97 -6.69
C LEU A 105 -6.66 -20.04 -7.90
N LYS A 106 -7.53 -20.28 -8.88
CA LYS A 106 -7.68 -19.37 -10.03
C LYS A 106 -8.22 -18.04 -9.54
N GLU A 107 -7.47 -16.98 -9.78
CA GLU A 107 -7.89 -15.62 -9.44
C GLU A 107 -8.65 -15.01 -10.62
N THR A 108 -9.84 -14.49 -10.36
CA THR A 108 -10.54 -13.64 -11.33
C THR A 108 -9.91 -12.26 -11.30
N LYS A 109 -9.35 -11.83 -12.44
CA LYS A 109 -8.87 -10.45 -12.59
C LYS A 109 -10.07 -9.52 -12.58
N GLN A 110 -10.32 -8.83 -11.49
CA GLN A 110 -11.30 -7.76 -11.48
C GLN A 110 -10.76 -6.58 -12.29
N ALA A 111 -11.63 -5.95 -13.08
CA ALA A 111 -11.27 -4.70 -13.75
C ALA A 111 -10.80 -3.68 -12.69
N LEU A 112 -9.65 -3.07 -12.95
CA LEU A 112 -9.10 -2.08 -12.03
C LEU A 112 -10.02 -0.86 -12.00
N THR A 113 -10.82 -0.72 -10.94
CA THR A 113 -11.68 0.45 -10.74
C THR A 113 -10.91 1.47 -9.91
N THR A 114 -10.86 2.73 -10.34
CA THR A 114 -10.19 3.83 -9.64
C THR A 114 -11.04 5.09 -9.69
N PHE A 115 -10.65 6.12 -8.95
CA PHE A 115 -11.28 7.44 -9.03
C PHE A 115 -11.28 7.97 -10.47
N ASN A 116 -12.26 8.81 -10.78
CA ASN A 116 -12.23 9.73 -11.92
C ASN A 116 -11.83 11.14 -11.46
N ASP A 117 -11.65 12.06 -12.42
CA ASP A 117 -11.21 13.43 -12.16
C ASP A 117 -12.20 14.20 -11.30
N ASP A 118 -13.52 14.02 -11.53
CA ASP A 118 -14.57 14.71 -10.79
C ASP A 118 -14.62 14.25 -9.34
N GLU A 119 -14.45 12.96 -9.09
CA GLU A 119 -14.40 12.40 -7.73
C GLU A 119 -13.19 12.94 -6.95
N VAL A 120 -12.01 13.00 -7.56
CA VAL A 120 -10.82 13.58 -6.92
C VAL A 120 -11.01 15.07 -6.64
N LYS A 121 -11.57 15.81 -7.59
CA LYS A 121 -11.91 17.23 -7.43
C LYS A 121 -12.93 17.44 -6.31
N ALA A 122 -13.97 16.63 -6.25
CA ALA A 122 -14.97 16.68 -5.19
C ALA A 122 -14.33 16.40 -3.82
N MET A 123 -13.48 15.35 -3.70
CA MET A 123 -12.76 15.03 -2.46
C MET A 123 -11.84 16.17 -2.00
N LEU A 124 -11.15 16.85 -2.92
CA LEU A 124 -10.33 18.04 -2.61
C LEU A 124 -11.18 19.20 -2.11
N ASN A 125 -12.42 19.35 -2.60
CA ASN A 125 -13.32 20.44 -2.23
C ASN A 125 -14.05 20.23 -0.90
N VAL A 126 -14.06 19.02 -0.33
CA VAL A 126 -14.55 18.76 1.04
C VAL A 126 -13.77 19.58 2.07
N TRP A 127 -12.49 19.78 1.84
CA TRP A 127 -11.59 20.45 2.77
C TRP A 127 -11.22 21.86 2.30
N ASN A 128 -11.10 22.77 3.25
CA ASN A 128 -10.72 24.17 3.02
C ASN A 128 -9.49 24.56 3.86
N PHE A 129 -9.10 25.83 3.84
CA PHE A 129 -7.98 26.36 4.60
C PHE A 129 -8.42 27.16 5.84
N ASN A 130 -9.63 26.95 6.36
CA ASN A 130 -10.15 27.68 7.53
C ASN A 130 -9.49 27.21 8.83
N THR A 131 -9.13 25.95 8.92
CA THR A 131 -8.44 25.39 10.09
C THR A 131 -7.19 24.62 9.66
N TYR A 132 -6.24 24.49 10.58
CA TYR A 132 -5.04 23.68 10.38
C TYR A 132 -5.35 22.24 9.92
N LEU A 133 -6.30 21.58 10.60
CA LEU A 133 -6.63 20.17 10.28
C LEU A 133 -7.28 20.02 8.91
N ASN A 134 -8.15 20.95 8.53
CA ASN A 134 -8.77 20.94 7.20
C ASN A 134 -7.72 21.16 6.11
N ALA A 135 -6.82 22.14 6.29
CA ALA A 135 -5.73 22.40 5.37
C ALA A 135 -4.79 21.22 5.24
N ARG A 136 -4.45 20.57 6.37
CA ARG A 136 -3.67 19.32 6.38
C ARG A 136 -4.34 18.22 5.57
N ASN A 137 -5.62 17.96 5.83
CA ASN A 137 -6.36 16.89 5.17
C ASN A 137 -6.47 17.16 3.66
N LYS A 138 -6.72 18.41 3.25
CA LYS A 138 -6.70 18.82 1.84
C LYS A 138 -5.36 18.54 1.19
N CYS A 139 -4.26 18.92 1.85
CA CYS A 139 -2.92 18.73 1.31
C CYS A 139 -2.49 17.26 1.28
N ILE A 140 -2.92 16.44 2.25
CA ILE A 140 -2.70 14.98 2.20
C ILE A 140 -3.34 14.38 0.94
N ILE A 141 -4.60 14.72 0.65
CA ILE A 141 -5.31 14.26 -0.54
C ILE A 141 -4.61 14.77 -1.81
N ALA A 142 -4.23 16.06 -1.83
CA ALA A 142 -3.54 16.67 -2.97
C ALA A 142 -2.20 15.98 -3.27
N VAL A 143 -1.37 15.71 -2.26
CA VAL A 143 -0.11 14.98 -2.43
C VAL A 143 -0.35 13.58 -2.98
N LEU A 144 -1.30 12.83 -2.42
CA LEU A 144 -1.61 11.48 -2.91
C LEU A 144 -2.10 11.49 -4.37
N ALA A 145 -2.93 12.47 -4.74
CA ALA A 145 -3.48 12.59 -6.08
C ALA A 145 -2.45 13.05 -7.12
N ASP A 146 -1.53 13.95 -6.74
CA ASP A 146 -0.55 14.55 -7.65
C ASP A 146 0.70 13.68 -7.83
N THR A 147 1.03 12.84 -6.86
CA THR A 147 2.32 12.13 -6.82
C THR A 147 2.21 10.61 -6.83
N GLY A 148 1.07 10.05 -6.45
CA GLY A 148 0.88 8.60 -6.33
C GLY A 148 1.78 7.91 -5.30
N ILE A 149 2.42 8.63 -4.35
CA ILE A 149 3.28 8.04 -3.32
C ILE A 149 2.46 7.15 -2.36
N ARG A 150 3.17 6.25 -1.64
CA ARG A 150 2.51 5.41 -0.63
C ARG A 150 2.18 6.23 0.61
N ILE A 151 1.11 5.84 1.31
CA ILE A 151 0.73 6.50 2.56
C ILE A 151 1.83 6.43 3.63
N SER A 152 2.57 5.33 3.72
CA SER A 152 3.70 5.18 4.62
C SER A 152 4.87 6.13 4.27
N GLU A 153 5.05 6.42 2.99
CA GLU A 153 6.03 7.40 2.53
C GLU A 153 5.56 8.83 2.87
N LEU A 154 4.29 9.13 2.64
CA LEU A 154 3.68 10.44 2.89
C LEU A 154 3.83 10.89 4.36
N ILE A 155 3.55 10.01 5.32
CA ILE A 155 3.62 10.38 6.75
C ILE A 155 5.04 10.64 7.24
N ASN A 156 6.05 10.16 6.52
CA ASN A 156 7.46 10.30 6.85
C ASN A 156 8.17 11.43 6.08
N ILE A 157 7.46 12.17 5.22
CA ILE A 157 8.03 13.35 4.53
C ILE A 157 8.35 14.41 5.58
N LYS A 158 9.58 14.92 5.56
CA LYS A 158 10.02 16.05 6.39
C LYS A 158 9.92 17.36 5.62
N ASP A 159 9.85 18.47 6.33
CA ASP A 159 9.90 19.79 5.69
C ASP A 159 11.15 19.98 4.82
N SER A 160 12.29 19.40 5.24
CA SER A 160 13.56 19.44 4.51
C SER A 160 13.57 18.58 3.23
N ASP A 161 12.58 17.70 3.04
CA ASP A 161 12.45 16.85 1.85
C ASP A 161 11.65 17.51 0.74
N LEU A 162 10.97 18.62 1.05
CA LEU A 162 10.15 19.38 0.11
C LEU A 162 10.96 20.52 -0.51
N THR A 163 10.92 20.59 -1.84
CA THR A 163 11.38 21.74 -2.64
C THR A 163 10.20 22.30 -3.46
N ASP A 164 10.42 23.37 -4.21
CA ASP A 164 9.38 23.96 -5.07
C ASP A 164 9.00 23.05 -6.25
N GLN A 165 9.82 22.06 -6.61
CA GLN A 165 9.64 21.25 -7.80
C GLN A 165 9.45 19.77 -7.51
N TYR A 166 9.89 19.29 -6.35
CA TYR A 166 9.85 17.85 -6.02
C TYR A 166 9.85 17.59 -4.52
N ILE A 167 9.46 16.37 -4.18
CA ILE A 167 9.59 15.79 -2.84
C ILE A 167 10.60 14.64 -2.92
N ARG A 168 11.54 14.59 -1.97
CA ARG A 168 12.37 13.42 -1.74
C ARG A 168 11.61 12.42 -0.88
N VAL A 169 11.55 11.18 -1.31
CA VAL A 169 10.77 10.12 -0.66
C VAL A 169 11.65 8.92 -0.38
N LEU A 170 11.63 8.46 0.87
CA LEU A 170 12.32 7.24 1.28
C LEU A 170 11.42 6.03 1.00
N GLY A 171 11.82 5.18 0.05
CA GLY A 171 11.09 3.98 -0.33
C GLY A 171 11.52 2.72 0.41
N LYS A 172 11.00 1.58 -0.01
CA LYS A 172 11.35 0.27 0.56
C LYS A 172 12.84 -0.03 0.35
N GLY A 173 13.49 -0.52 1.41
CA GLY A 173 14.93 -0.86 1.39
C GLY A 173 15.82 0.37 1.43
N ASP A 174 15.37 1.43 2.11
CA ASP A 174 16.11 2.68 2.35
C ASP A 174 16.61 3.39 1.07
N LYS A 175 15.87 3.22 -0.02
CA LYS A 175 16.21 3.85 -1.29
C LYS A 175 15.45 5.16 -1.46
N TRP A 176 16.20 6.26 -1.57
CA TRP A 176 15.65 7.57 -1.87
C TRP A 176 15.27 7.69 -3.34
N ARG A 177 14.14 8.34 -3.60
CA ARG A 177 13.75 8.79 -4.94
C ARG A 177 13.17 10.20 -4.88
N VAL A 178 13.21 10.87 -6.02
CA VAL A 178 12.61 12.18 -6.24
C VAL A 178 11.26 11.98 -6.94
N VAL A 179 10.24 12.66 -6.44
CA VAL A 179 8.90 12.67 -7.03
C VAL A 179 8.55 14.11 -7.36
N PRO A 180 8.36 14.47 -8.64
CA PRO A 180 8.01 15.84 -9.03
C PRO A 180 6.63 16.20 -8.49
N ILE A 181 6.43 17.49 -8.22
CA ILE A 181 5.14 18.05 -7.81
C ILE A 181 4.72 19.15 -8.79
N SER A 182 3.41 19.29 -8.97
CA SER A 182 2.84 20.37 -9.78
C SER A 182 2.96 21.74 -9.07
N ASN A 183 2.87 22.82 -9.83
CA ASN A 183 2.82 24.17 -9.27
C ASN A 183 1.60 24.35 -8.36
N GLU A 184 0.48 23.71 -8.71
CA GLU A 184 -0.76 23.70 -7.93
C GLU A 184 -0.55 23.05 -6.59
N LEU A 185 0.14 21.88 -6.55
CA LEU A 185 0.46 21.22 -5.29
C LEU A 185 1.43 22.05 -4.45
N ASN A 186 2.48 22.62 -5.06
CA ASN A 186 3.41 23.51 -4.36
C ASN A 186 2.69 24.70 -3.71
N TYR A 187 1.76 25.34 -4.43
CA TYR A 187 0.94 26.41 -3.88
C TYR A 187 0.12 25.97 -2.65
N LEU A 188 -0.55 24.82 -2.74
CA LEU A 188 -1.34 24.28 -1.61
C LEU A 188 -0.45 23.96 -0.40
N LEU A 189 0.71 23.36 -0.61
CA LEU A 189 1.65 23.03 0.46
C LEU A 189 2.23 24.29 1.12
N THR A 190 2.56 25.30 0.35
CA THR A 190 3.04 26.59 0.87
C THR A 190 1.99 27.24 1.75
N LYS A 191 0.72 27.26 1.30
CA LYS A 191 -0.41 27.79 2.09
C LYS A 191 -0.62 26.98 3.37
N TYR A 192 -0.54 25.65 3.29
CA TYR A 192 -0.65 24.77 4.43
C TYR A 192 0.46 25.01 5.46
N LYS A 193 1.73 25.10 5.03
CA LYS A 193 2.87 25.35 5.93
C LYS A 193 2.71 26.64 6.71
N ARG A 194 2.32 27.73 6.04
CA ARG A 194 2.03 29.03 6.70
C ARG A 194 0.95 28.89 7.77
N LEU A 195 -0.14 28.18 7.46
CA LEU A 195 -1.24 28.00 8.40
C LEU A 195 -0.85 27.06 9.55
N ARG A 196 -0.10 25.98 9.28
CA ARG A 196 0.47 25.09 10.29
C ARG A 196 1.36 25.84 11.27
N ASP A 197 2.31 26.61 10.76
CA ASP A 197 3.29 27.31 11.57
C ASP A 197 2.61 28.39 12.45
N ASN A 198 1.63 29.12 11.90
CA ASN A 198 0.84 30.07 12.66
C ASN A 198 -0.01 29.41 13.75
N HIS A 199 -0.62 28.24 13.43
CA HIS A 199 -1.40 27.49 14.40
C HIS A 199 -0.55 27.05 15.60
N PHE A 200 0.61 26.49 15.37
CA PHE A 200 1.45 25.97 16.44
C PHE A 200 2.26 27.05 17.18
N LYS A 201 2.55 28.20 16.57
CA LYS A 201 3.11 29.35 17.30
C LYS A 201 2.25 29.83 18.47
N GLN A 202 0.92 29.64 18.38
CA GLN A 202 -0.04 30.05 19.41
C GLN A 202 -0.22 28.97 20.49
N ILE A 203 0.17 27.71 20.23
CA ILE A 203 -0.05 26.62 21.17
C ILE A 203 1.13 26.55 22.16
N ARG A 204 0.79 26.71 23.43
CA ARG A 204 1.74 26.56 24.54
C ARG A 204 1.59 25.20 25.20
N ASN A 205 2.69 24.66 25.72
CA ASN A 205 2.64 23.50 26.59
C ASN A 205 2.13 23.89 27.99
N ARG A 206 1.93 22.91 28.87
CA ARG A 206 1.48 23.15 30.27
C ARG A 206 2.38 24.12 31.05
N ASN A 207 3.64 24.26 30.66
CA ASN A 207 4.63 25.15 31.28
C ASN A 207 4.77 26.50 30.57
N GLY A 208 3.81 26.89 29.72
CA GLY A 208 3.80 28.17 29.02
C GLY A 208 4.80 28.31 27.86
N LYS A 209 5.64 27.30 27.59
CA LYS A 209 6.60 27.31 26.48
C LYS A 209 5.94 26.95 25.14
N VAL A 210 6.45 27.52 24.05
CA VAL A 210 6.04 27.14 22.70
C VAL A 210 6.28 25.65 22.52
N ARG A 211 5.31 24.94 21.92
CA ARG A 211 5.41 23.51 21.72
C ARG A 211 6.45 23.20 20.64
N GLU A 212 7.37 22.32 20.96
CA GLU A 212 8.33 21.77 20.01
C GLU A 212 7.58 20.82 19.04
N LEU A 213 7.76 21.04 17.74
CA LEU A 213 7.14 20.25 16.66
C LEU A 213 8.10 19.16 16.20
N ASP A 214 7.53 18.05 15.78
CA ASP A 214 8.28 17.04 15.02
C ASP A 214 8.61 17.59 13.61
N SER A 215 9.61 17.01 12.96
CA SER A 215 10.16 17.50 11.68
C SER A 215 9.33 17.14 10.45
N GLU A 216 8.33 16.31 10.61
CA GLU A 216 7.49 15.85 9.50
C GLU A 216 6.58 16.94 8.98
N LEU A 217 6.34 16.91 7.66
CA LEU A 217 5.51 17.86 6.97
C LEU A 217 4.06 17.84 7.50
N PHE A 218 3.50 16.63 7.72
CA PHE A 218 2.13 16.46 8.20
C PHE A 218 2.11 16.01 9.67
N LEU A 219 1.59 16.87 10.51
CA LEU A 219 1.54 16.64 11.96
C LEU A 219 0.12 16.34 12.46
N GLY A 220 0.03 15.67 13.59
CA GLY A 220 -1.22 15.50 14.34
C GLY A 220 -1.68 16.77 15.03
N LYS A 221 -2.84 16.72 15.68
CA LYS A 221 -3.43 17.85 16.45
C LYS A 221 -2.47 18.45 17.48
N THR A 222 -1.55 17.65 17.96
CA THR A 222 -0.61 18.03 19.03
C THR A 222 0.75 18.50 18.53
N GLY A 223 0.97 18.62 17.22
CA GLY A 223 2.28 18.94 16.64
C GLY A 223 3.27 17.78 16.63
N ARG A 224 2.80 16.56 16.88
CA ARG A 224 3.60 15.33 16.78
C ARG A 224 3.35 14.63 15.45
N SER A 225 4.31 13.85 14.99
CA SER A 225 4.22 13.04 13.78
C SER A 225 3.02 12.08 13.83
N ILE A 226 2.47 11.78 12.65
CA ILE A 226 1.37 10.82 12.50
C ILE A 226 1.98 9.42 12.45
N LYS A 227 1.93 8.69 13.55
CA LYS A 227 2.53 7.34 13.64
C LYS A 227 1.65 6.25 13.05
N THR A 228 0.33 6.46 12.97
CA THR A 228 -0.63 5.44 12.54
C THR A 228 -1.33 5.87 11.26
N ILE A 229 -1.17 5.11 10.19
CA ILE A 229 -1.80 5.36 8.89
C ILE A 229 -3.33 5.26 8.95
N THR A 230 -3.88 4.46 9.88
CA THR A 230 -5.32 4.20 10.01
C THR A 230 -6.14 5.50 10.12
N ASN A 231 -5.66 6.50 10.84
CA ASN A 231 -6.37 7.78 10.97
C ASN A 231 -6.50 8.51 9.62
N ILE A 232 -5.50 8.39 8.75
CA ILE A 232 -5.55 8.98 7.40
C ILE A 232 -6.45 8.14 6.50
N GLU A 233 -6.42 6.81 6.62
CA GLU A 233 -7.32 5.93 5.87
C GLU A 233 -8.79 6.21 6.22
N VAL A 234 -9.11 6.35 7.50
CA VAL A 234 -10.45 6.73 7.97
C VAL A 234 -10.84 8.11 7.44
N MET A 235 -9.94 9.10 7.50
CA MET A 235 -10.18 10.44 6.96
C MET A 235 -10.48 10.37 5.46
N ILE A 236 -9.72 9.62 4.66
CA ILE A 236 -9.94 9.46 3.23
C ILE A 236 -11.29 8.77 2.95
N ALA A 237 -11.64 7.72 3.69
CA ALA A 237 -12.91 7.03 3.55
C ALA A 237 -14.10 7.97 3.85
N GLN A 238 -14.03 8.74 4.93
CA GLN A 238 -15.03 9.74 5.27
C GLN A 238 -15.13 10.86 4.23
N THR A 239 -13.99 11.31 3.70
CA THR A 239 -13.95 12.30 2.62
C THR A 239 -14.64 11.79 1.37
N GLY A 240 -14.43 10.52 1.02
CA GLY A 240 -15.10 9.89 -0.13
C GLY A 240 -16.61 9.85 0.03
N LEU A 241 -17.12 9.56 1.24
CA LEU A 241 -18.56 9.61 1.54
C LEU A 241 -19.12 11.03 1.38
N GLN A 242 -18.43 12.03 1.94
CA GLN A 242 -18.85 13.44 1.84
C GLN A 242 -18.79 13.99 0.41
N ALA A 243 -17.86 13.47 -0.39
CA ALA A 243 -17.71 13.84 -1.80
C ALA A 243 -18.64 13.04 -2.74
N ASN A 244 -19.51 12.17 -2.21
CA ASN A 244 -20.38 11.29 -2.97
C ASN A 244 -19.63 10.44 -4.02
N VAL A 245 -18.43 9.94 -3.66
CA VAL A 245 -17.71 9.00 -4.52
C VAL A 245 -18.54 7.73 -4.70
N ARG A 246 -18.62 7.24 -5.95
CA ARG A 246 -19.39 6.03 -6.28
C ARG A 246 -18.97 4.83 -5.44
N THR A 247 -19.91 4.02 -5.01
CA THR A 247 -19.73 2.88 -4.09
C THR A 247 -18.85 1.76 -4.65
N SER A 248 -18.70 1.69 -5.98
CA SER A 248 -17.80 0.73 -6.66
C SER A 248 -16.31 1.04 -6.45
N VAL A 249 -15.96 2.22 -5.92
CA VAL A 249 -14.58 2.63 -5.64
C VAL A 249 -14.36 2.68 -4.13
N ARG A 250 -13.44 1.86 -3.63
CA ARG A 250 -13.03 1.92 -2.23
C ARG A 250 -12.16 3.17 -2.00
N CYS A 251 -12.62 4.14 -1.23
CA CYS A 251 -11.86 5.32 -0.89
C CYS A 251 -10.70 4.97 0.05
N SER A 252 -9.48 4.91 -0.49
CA SER A 252 -8.27 4.57 0.25
C SER A 252 -7.03 5.24 -0.37
N PRO A 253 -5.91 5.38 0.37
CA PRO A 253 -4.66 5.93 -0.18
C PRO A 253 -4.18 5.20 -1.43
N HIS A 254 -4.37 3.88 -1.48
CA HIS A 254 -3.95 3.06 -2.61
C HIS A 254 -4.72 3.38 -3.90
N GLN A 255 -5.98 3.80 -3.77
CA GLN A 255 -6.78 4.23 -4.91
C GLN A 255 -6.29 5.54 -5.54
N PHE A 256 -5.74 6.47 -4.76
CA PHE A 256 -5.07 7.65 -5.32
C PHE A 256 -3.85 7.27 -6.14
N ARG A 257 -3.07 6.28 -5.70
CA ARG A 257 -1.94 5.76 -6.46
C ARG A 257 -2.39 5.08 -7.76
N HIS A 258 -3.50 4.34 -7.73
CA HIS A 258 -4.11 3.78 -8.95
C HIS A 258 -4.59 4.89 -9.89
N TYR A 259 -5.28 5.90 -9.35
CA TYR A 259 -5.73 7.07 -10.10
C TYR A 259 -4.56 7.77 -10.78
N TRP A 260 -3.53 8.15 -10.02
CA TRP A 260 -2.34 8.82 -10.55
C TRP A 260 -1.68 8.00 -11.66
N THR A 261 -1.53 6.70 -11.47
CA THR A 261 -0.92 5.82 -12.46
C THR A 261 -1.73 5.77 -13.76
N CYS A 262 -3.05 5.59 -13.67
CA CYS A 262 -3.93 5.57 -14.83
C CYS A 262 -3.91 6.92 -15.55
N LYS A 263 -4.02 8.01 -14.78
CA LYS A 263 -4.05 9.37 -15.32
C LYS A 263 -2.74 9.74 -16.03
N SER A 264 -1.61 9.40 -15.42
CA SER A 264 -0.29 9.61 -16.04
C SER A 264 -0.13 8.86 -17.36
N LEU A 265 -0.61 7.60 -17.42
CA LEU A 265 -0.64 6.82 -18.67
C LEU A 265 -1.57 7.43 -19.72
N GLU A 266 -2.75 7.90 -19.33
CA GLU A 266 -3.70 8.59 -20.21
C GLU A 266 -3.09 9.86 -20.81
N LEU A 267 -2.42 10.66 -19.96
CA LEU A 267 -1.72 11.89 -20.38
C LEU A 267 -0.45 11.64 -21.21
N GLY A 268 -0.05 10.38 -21.39
CA GLY A 268 1.03 10.02 -22.30
C GLY A 268 2.38 9.77 -21.65
N GLN A 269 2.47 9.80 -20.33
CA GLN A 269 3.71 9.46 -19.64
C GLN A 269 4.07 7.99 -19.88
N ASP A 270 5.34 7.70 -20.11
CA ASP A 270 5.79 6.34 -20.36
C ASP A 270 5.80 5.48 -19.09
N ILE A 271 5.61 4.18 -19.27
CA ILE A 271 5.46 3.23 -18.16
C ILE A 271 6.74 3.07 -17.33
N PHE A 272 7.91 3.24 -17.90
CA PHE A 272 9.20 3.13 -17.19
C PHE A 272 9.37 4.30 -16.25
N THR A 273 9.09 5.53 -16.72
CA THR A 273 9.09 6.73 -15.89
C THR A 273 8.08 6.60 -14.75
N ILE A 274 6.84 6.19 -15.03
CA ILE A 274 5.82 5.94 -14.01
C ILE A 274 6.32 4.93 -12.99
N SER A 275 6.83 3.78 -13.43
CA SER A 275 7.35 2.74 -12.54
C SER A 275 8.47 3.24 -11.64
N LYS A 276 9.40 4.04 -12.18
CA LYS A 276 10.52 4.65 -11.47
C LYS A 276 10.02 5.65 -10.41
N LEU A 277 9.10 6.56 -10.78
CA LEU A 277 8.51 7.54 -9.87
C LEU A 277 7.74 6.86 -8.72
N LEU A 278 7.01 5.78 -9.01
CA LEU A 278 6.30 4.99 -8.02
C LEU A 278 7.25 4.14 -7.14
N GLY A 279 8.50 3.94 -7.55
CA GLY A 279 9.44 3.05 -6.85
C GLY A 279 9.00 1.59 -6.89
N HIS A 280 8.54 1.12 -8.05
CA HIS A 280 8.30 -0.29 -8.30
C HIS A 280 9.62 -0.98 -8.65
N THR A 281 9.95 -2.04 -7.91
CA THR A 281 11.13 -2.88 -8.19
C THR A 281 10.89 -3.80 -9.38
N ASN A 282 9.62 -4.10 -9.69
CA ASN A 282 9.21 -4.94 -10.81
C ASN A 282 8.21 -4.18 -11.68
N LEU A 283 8.53 -4.06 -12.97
CA LEU A 283 7.69 -3.40 -13.97
C LEU A 283 6.31 -4.06 -14.12
N SER A 284 6.22 -5.38 -13.90
CA SER A 284 4.95 -6.12 -13.97
C SER A 284 3.86 -5.52 -13.07
N THR A 285 4.25 -4.90 -11.96
CA THR A 285 3.32 -4.19 -11.06
C THR A 285 2.67 -2.98 -11.74
N THR A 286 3.36 -2.35 -12.70
CA THR A 286 2.83 -1.21 -13.45
C THR A 286 2.14 -1.66 -14.74
N GLN A 287 2.52 -2.79 -15.31
CA GLN A 287 1.92 -3.30 -16.56
C GLN A 287 0.42 -3.59 -16.48
N ILE A 288 -0.09 -3.89 -15.28
CA ILE A 288 -1.53 -4.11 -15.09
C ILE A 288 -2.39 -2.91 -15.52
N TYR A 289 -1.81 -1.70 -15.48
CA TYR A 289 -2.52 -0.47 -15.87
C TYR A 289 -2.59 -0.28 -17.39
N LEU A 290 -1.71 -0.93 -18.17
CA LEU A 290 -1.77 -0.88 -19.63
C LEU A 290 -3.08 -1.46 -20.18
N GLN A 291 -3.70 -2.38 -19.45
CA GLN A 291 -5.00 -2.97 -19.83
C GLN A 291 -6.15 -1.95 -19.82
N LYS A 292 -5.95 -0.76 -19.22
CA LYS A 292 -6.93 0.34 -19.23
C LYS A 292 -6.85 1.24 -20.45
N LEU A 293 -5.75 1.20 -21.19
CA LEU A 293 -5.62 2.01 -22.41
C LEU A 293 -6.60 1.47 -23.45
N THR A 294 -7.47 2.36 -23.94
CA THR A 294 -8.38 2.02 -25.03
C THR A 294 -7.61 1.98 -26.37
N ASN A 295 -8.19 1.31 -27.37
CA ASN A 295 -7.62 1.29 -28.72
C ASN A 295 -7.46 2.70 -29.29
N GLU A 296 -8.39 3.61 -29.02
CA GLU A 296 -8.34 5.02 -29.43
C GLU A 296 -7.13 5.74 -28.82
N GLN A 297 -6.87 5.53 -27.51
CA GLN A 297 -5.70 6.10 -26.84
C GLN A 297 -4.40 5.51 -27.39
N LEU A 298 -4.37 4.21 -27.72
CA LEU A 298 -3.20 3.57 -28.34
C LEU A 298 -2.94 4.12 -29.74
N ILE A 299 -4.00 4.28 -30.56
CA ILE A 299 -3.90 4.86 -31.92
C ILE A 299 -3.41 6.32 -31.83
N SER A 300 -4.01 7.13 -30.97
CA SER A 300 -3.60 8.53 -30.77
C SER A 300 -2.12 8.66 -30.40
N LYS A 301 -1.64 7.82 -29.49
CA LYS A 301 -0.22 7.78 -29.11
C LYS A 301 0.67 7.34 -30.27
N ALA A 302 0.31 6.28 -30.97
CA ALA A 302 1.08 5.78 -32.12
C ALA A 302 1.21 6.85 -33.25
N VAL A 303 0.11 7.54 -33.53
CA VAL A 303 0.13 8.65 -34.52
C VAL A 303 0.99 9.81 -34.06
N LYS A 304 0.99 10.14 -32.75
CA LYS A 304 1.85 11.21 -32.20
C LYS A 304 3.33 10.90 -32.37
N PHE A 305 3.74 9.65 -32.22
CA PHE A 305 5.12 9.18 -32.31
C PHE A 305 5.47 8.57 -33.68
N SER A 306 4.66 8.80 -34.71
CA SER A 306 4.93 8.29 -36.05
C SER A 306 6.26 8.87 -36.60
N PRO A 307 7.21 8.03 -37.05
CA PRO A 307 8.48 8.50 -37.60
C PRO A 307 8.29 9.46 -38.75
N LEU A 308 7.29 9.25 -39.63
CA LEU A 308 7.01 10.12 -40.78
C LEU A 308 6.66 11.56 -40.38
N LYS A 309 6.12 11.80 -39.18
CA LYS A 309 5.87 13.16 -38.68
C LYS A 309 7.15 13.94 -38.36
N HIS A 310 8.25 13.23 -38.15
CA HIS A 310 9.53 13.80 -37.73
C HIS A 310 10.58 13.77 -38.85
N LEU A 311 10.22 13.27 -40.04
CA LEU A 311 11.03 13.36 -41.25
C LEU A 311 10.73 14.71 -41.94
N LYS A 312 11.28 15.81 -41.40
CA LYS A 312 11.26 17.14 -42.04
C LYS A 312 12.65 17.49 -42.49
#